data_3e54c0eb4dc919d4116c42f74297ed88
#
_entry.id   3e54c0eb4dc919d4116c42f74297ed88
#
_cell.length_a   1.000
_cell.length_b   1.000
_cell.length_c   1.000
_cell.angle_alpha   90.00
_cell.angle_beta   90.00
_cell.angle_gamma   90.00
#
_symmetry.space_group_name_H-M   'P 1'
#
loop_
_entity.id
_entity.type
_entity.pdbx_description
1 polymer ?
#
loop_
_entity_poly.entity_id
_entity_poly.type
_entity_poly.pdbx_seq_one_letter_code
_entity_poly.pdbx_strand_id
1 'polypeptide(L)'
;MKQIYSMMLLMMAAFSLSSCEDDLTAEQETPFAPYVLSLGVTSNGNTTYYVVSTDNLMEGTINAVGKGIEQNGYHDYQQGGRSIFCIGGLGLTSATAVVRGADGLLKEQGEFVFDDKLSGFCQVDQNTMVGLELPANKESGTQLTFYTVDASSAAILSKNTQTAVAPIDQLDWPSLTGMMYSGGNLYVTYTPMNSMTFETAYTDTCFVAVYSYPTMQFQTLMKDTRMGPGGSWGAFNGLLKDEADNLYVMSNSALSNGYSQSTKHAGFLRIKKGATAFDADYFFDFEAATGGLKPAHVTYVGNGLVFAEVSTLNPQTANDRWGDKSLKCCIIDLVNQTVTDVEGIPVHNGNGGRRFACLVENGYVYLPVSTADGVYIYRTDVATARAERGARVSTTFVGGFFALD
;
A
#
# COMPACT_ATOMS: atom_id res chain seq x y z
N MET A 1 -27.31 -33.86 88.43
CA MET A 1 -26.98 -34.27 87.13
C MET A 1 -27.89 -33.60 86.09
N LYS A 2 -27.84 -32.28 85.92
CA LYS A 2 -28.62 -31.51 84.95
C LYS A 2 -28.05 -30.12 84.71
N GLN A 3 -26.75 -29.94 84.70
CA GLN A 3 -26.14 -28.61 84.45
C GLN A 3 -24.82 -28.63 83.69
N ILE A 4 -24.50 -29.73 83.00
CA ILE A 4 -23.23 -29.86 82.27
C ILE A 4 -23.45 -29.90 80.76
N TYR A 5 -24.71 -29.93 80.27
CA TYR A 5 -25.01 -30.01 78.82
C TYR A 5 -25.32 -28.65 78.13
N SER A 6 -25.29 -27.54 78.90
CA SER A 6 -25.67 -26.23 78.32
C SER A 6 -24.46 -25.33 77.97
N MET A 7 -23.23 -25.80 78.14
CA MET A 7 -22.01 -24.99 77.90
C MET A 7 -21.18 -25.50 76.70
N MET A 8 -21.64 -26.54 76.02
CA MET A 8 -20.91 -27.12 74.86
C MET A 8 -21.60 -26.87 73.52
N LEU A 9 -22.69 -26.08 73.51
CA LEU A 9 -23.43 -25.73 72.27
C LEU A 9 -23.24 -24.26 71.84
N LEU A 10 -22.36 -23.51 72.52
CA LEU A 10 -22.10 -22.09 72.15
C LEU A 10 -20.70 -21.83 71.59
N MET A 11 -19.93 -22.89 71.29
CA MET A 11 -18.58 -22.75 70.71
C MET A 11 -18.44 -23.36 69.29
N MET A 12 -19.53 -23.63 68.59
CA MET A 12 -19.52 -24.16 67.19
C MET A 12 -20.22 -23.31 66.19
N ALA A 13 -20.36 -21.99 66.42
CA ALA A 13 -21.00 -21.06 65.52
C ALA A 13 -20.11 -19.86 65.12
N ALA A 14 -18.78 -20.01 65.20
CA ALA A 14 -17.85 -18.93 64.84
C ALA A 14 -16.76 -19.35 63.85
N PHE A 15 -17.02 -20.39 63.03
CA PHE A 15 -16.13 -20.75 61.94
C PHE A 15 -16.92 -21.11 60.69
N SER A 16 -17.43 -20.11 59.98
CA SER A 16 -17.75 -20.20 58.56
C SER A 16 -18.31 -18.87 58.05
N LEU A 17 -17.49 -17.90 57.84
CA LEU A 17 -17.66 -16.79 56.89
C LEU A 17 -16.27 -16.16 56.62
N SER A 18 -15.31 -16.94 56.10
CA SER A 18 -14.34 -16.42 55.20
C SER A 18 -14.94 -16.58 53.80
N SER A 19 -15.75 -15.62 53.42
CA SER A 19 -16.06 -15.34 52.02
C SER A 19 -14.73 -15.18 51.29
N CYS A 20 -14.42 -16.10 50.39
CA CYS A 20 -13.55 -15.77 49.29
C CYS A 20 -14.23 -14.61 48.58
N GLU A 21 -13.76 -13.41 48.76
CA GLU A 21 -13.85 -12.38 47.74
C GLU A 21 -13.09 -12.99 46.55
N ASP A 22 -13.83 -13.49 45.55
CA ASP A 22 -13.33 -13.63 44.21
C ASP A 22 -12.86 -12.23 43.83
N ASP A 23 -11.54 -12.02 43.87
CA ASP A 23 -10.88 -10.96 43.12
C ASP A 23 -11.35 -11.17 41.67
N LEU A 24 -12.40 -10.45 41.31
CA LEU A 24 -12.71 -10.16 39.90
C LEU A 24 -11.45 -9.44 39.41
N THR A 25 -10.54 -10.23 38.85
CA THR A 25 -9.44 -9.69 38.07
C THR A 25 -10.11 -8.76 37.05
N ALA A 26 -9.93 -7.46 37.25
CA ALA A 26 -10.34 -6.48 36.26
C ALA A 26 -9.81 -7.00 34.92
N GLU A 27 -10.71 -7.26 33.98
CA GLU A 27 -10.32 -7.57 32.61
C GLU A 27 -9.34 -6.45 32.21
N GLN A 28 -8.10 -6.84 32.00
CA GLN A 28 -7.07 -5.93 31.60
C GLN A 28 -7.49 -5.50 30.21
N GLU A 29 -8.09 -4.29 30.07
CA GLU A 29 -8.45 -3.74 28.78
C GLU A 29 -7.22 -3.84 27.90
N THR A 30 -7.30 -4.61 26.82
CA THR A 30 -6.22 -4.71 25.84
C THR A 30 -6.03 -3.32 25.28
N PRO A 31 -4.85 -2.69 25.40
CA PRO A 31 -4.65 -1.34 24.88
C PRO A 31 -5.05 -1.27 23.41
N PHE A 32 -5.86 -0.28 23.04
CA PHE A 32 -6.21 -0.05 21.65
C PHE A 32 -4.95 0.26 20.86
N ALA A 33 -4.66 -0.54 19.84
CA ALA A 33 -3.45 -0.47 19.02
C ALA A 33 -3.81 -0.15 17.56
N PRO A 34 -4.07 1.14 17.23
CA PRO A 34 -4.68 1.53 15.95
C PRO A 34 -3.79 1.28 14.75
N TYR A 35 -2.47 1.26 14.93
CA TYR A 35 -1.55 1.12 13.80
C TYR A 35 -1.32 -0.34 13.47
N VAL A 36 -1.33 -0.64 12.17
CA VAL A 36 -1.13 -2.01 11.65
C VAL A 36 -0.02 -2.01 10.61
N LEU A 37 0.96 -2.88 10.81
CA LEU A 37 2.07 -3.05 9.91
C LEU A 37 2.12 -4.50 9.38
N SER A 38 2.45 -4.65 8.11
CA SER A 38 2.85 -5.94 7.56
C SER A 38 4.36 -6.06 7.57
N LEU A 39 4.88 -7.01 8.33
CA LEU A 39 6.32 -7.24 8.51
C LEU A 39 6.77 -8.44 7.66
N GLY A 40 7.78 -8.23 6.82
CA GLY A 40 8.46 -9.31 6.10
C GLY A 40 9.75 -9.69 6.82
N VAL A 41 9.78 -10.86 7.44
CA VAL A 41 10.96 -11.37 8.15
C VAL A 41 11.66 -12.43 7.30
N THR A 42 12.84 -12.10 6.81
CA THR A 42 13.64 -13.01 5.97
C THR A 42 14.71 -13.70 6.84
N SER A 43 14.68 -15.03 6.85
CA SER A 43 15.70 -15.87 7.50
C SER A 43 16.08 -17.03 6.59
N ASN A 44 17.37 -17.24 6.39
CA ASN A 44 17.90 -18.32 5.53
C ASN A 44 17.29 -18.35 4.11
N GLY A 45 17.01 -17.17 3.55
CA GLY A 45 16.44 -17.04 2.20
C GLY A 45 14.91 -17.22 2.11
N ASN A 46 14.24 -17.55 3.20
CA ASN A 46 12.79 -17.64 3.28
C ASN A 46 12.22 -16.39 3.96
N THR A 47 11.12 -15.85 3.41
CA THR A 47 10.40 -14.71 4.00
C THR A 47 9.05 -15.16 4.51
N THR A 48 8.79 -14.89 5.79
CA THR A 48 7.48 -15.03 6.41
C THR A 48 6.89 -13.64 6.64
N TYR A 49 5.60 -13.50 6.40
CA TYR A 49 4.89 -12.25 6.60
C TYR A 49 4.05 -12.29 7.86
N TYR A 50 3.96 -11.17 8.56
CA TYR A 50 3.15 -11.01 9.77
C TYR A 50 2.39 -9.69 9.72
N VAL A 51 1.08 -9.73 9.95
CA VAL A 51 0.27 -8.53 10.16
C VAL A 51 0.17 -8.30 11.66
N VAL A 52 0.75 -7.21 12.14
CA VAL A 52 0.84 -6.89 13.58
C VAL A 52 0.22 -5.52 13.88
N SER A 53 -0.31 -5.34 15.10
CA SER A 53 -0.76 -4.04 15.56
C SER A 53 0.17 -3.45 16.63
N THR A 54 0.20 -2.13 16.73
CA THR A 54 0.90 -1.37 17.77
C THR A 54 0.14 -0.09 18.13
N ASP A 55 0.30 0.38 19.33
CA ASP A 55 -0.24 1.65 19.84
C ASP A 55 0.77 2.80 19.76
N ASN A 56 2.04 2.50 19.55
CA ASN A 56 3.10 3.51 19.54
C ASN A 56 4.03 3.31 18.32
N LEU A 57 4.20 4.39 17.55
CA LEU A 57 5.10 4.44 16.39
C LEU A 57 6.43 5.16 16.68
N MET A 58 6.52 5.85 17.82
CA MET A 58 7.66 6.73 18.09
C MET A 58 8.63 6.17 19.11
N GLU A 59 8.23 5.15 19.88
CA GLU A 59 9.06 4.59 20.94
C GLU A 59 9.06 3.06 20.92
N GLY A 60 10.11 2.47 21.48
CA GLY A 60 10.21 1.02 21.69
C GLY A 60 10.55 0.22 20.44
N THR A 61 10.06 -1.02 20.39
CA THR A 61 10.30 -1.95 19.28
C THR A 61 9.00 -2.65 18.87
N ILE A 62 8.64 -2.48 17.60
CA ILE A 62 7.52 -3.18 16.95
C ILE A 62 8.04 -4.53 16.45
N ASN A 63 7.37 -5.61 16.81
CA ASN A 63 7.76 -6.98 16.40
C ASN A 63 6.53 -7.90 16.34
N ALA A 64 6.71 -9.11 15.80
CA ALA A 64 5.68 -10.14 15.67
C ALA A 64 5.70 -11.19 16.79
N VAL A 65 6.60 -11.08 17.76
CA VAL A 65 6.79 -12.11 18.80
C VAL A 65 5.54 -12.23 19.69
N GLY A 66 4.92 -13.41 19.66
CA GLY A 66 3.74 -13.72 20.47
C GLY A 66 2.45 -13.01 20.03
N LYS A 67 2.46 -12.33 18.90
CA LYS A 67 1.30 -11.59 18.37
C LYS A 67 1.35 -11.48 16.86
N GLY A 68 0.21 -11.14 16.26
CA GLY A 68 0.08 -10.93 14.83
C GLY A 68 -0.49 -12.14 14.09
N ILE A 69 -0.85 -11.92 12.85
CA ILE A 69 -1.36 -12.94 11.93
C ILE A 69 -0.23 -13.33 11.00
N GLU A 70 0.18 -14.58 11.03
CA GLU A 70 1.18 -15.14 10.13
C GLU A 70 0.57 -15.42 8.76
N GLN A 71 1.28 -15.07 7.71
CA GLN A 71 0.87 -15.30 6.34
C GLN A 71 2.00 -15.97 5.55
N ASN A 72 1.66 -17.06 4.89
CA ASN A 72 2.59 -17.85 4.11
C ASN A 72 2.63 -17.36 2.64
N GLY A 73 3.84 -17.21 2.11
CA GLY A 73 4.08 -16.80 0.74
C GLY A 73 4.04 -15.28 0.54
N TYR A 74 4.11 -14.86 -0.72
CA TYR A 74 4.16 -13.45 -1.07
C TYR A 74 2.80 -12.78 -0.94
N HIS A 75 2.75 -11.64 -0.25
CA HIS A 75 1.56 -10.81 -0.16
C HIS A 75 1.89 -9.33 -0.42
N ASP A 76 0.98 -8.66 -1.12
CA ASP A 76 0.82 -7.22 -1.14
C ASP A 76 -0.34 -6.82 -0.22
N TYR A 77 -0.34 -5.57 0.24
CA TYR A 77 -1.32 -5.10 1.22
C TYR A 77 -1.98 -3.82 0.78
N GLN A 78 -3.29 -3.73 1.00
CA GLN A 78 -4.06 -2.51 0.72
C GLN A 78 -5.23 -2.37 1.68
N GLN A 79 -5.44 -1.16 2.21
CA GLN A 79 -6.61 -0.85 3.01
C GLN A 79 -7.84 -0.61 2.13
N GLY A 80 -8.99 -1.09 2.59
CA GLY A 80 -10.30 -0.83 2.02
C GLY A 80 -11.34 -0.79 3.12
N GLY A 81 -11.97 0.37 3.35
CA GLY A 81 -12.87 0.56 4.47
C GLY A 81 -12.17 0.26 5.81
N ARG A 82 -12.74 -0.67 6.58
CA ARG A 82 -12.20 -1.13 7.88
C ARG A 82 -11.40 -2.42 7.78
N SER A 83 -10.96 -2.80 6.60
CA SER A 83 -10.21 -4.01 6.35
C SER A 83 -8.85 -3.71 5.73
N ILE A 84 -7.88 -4.56 6.02
CA ILE A 84 -6.62 -4.65 5.30
C ILE A 84 -6.68 -5.91 4.45
N PHE A 85 -6.62 -5.74 3.14
CA PHE A 85 -6.55 -6.85 2.21
C PHE A 85 -5.11 -7.30 2.05
N CYS A 86 -4.89 -8.58 2.36
CA CYS A 86 -3.65 -9.30 2.15
C CYS A 86 -3.77 -10.04 0.82
N ILE A 87 -3.16 -9.51 -0.21
CA ILE A 87 -3.35 -9.95 -1.60
C ILE A 87 -2.21 -10.87 -1.98
N GLY A 88 -2.50 -12.12 -2.24
CA GLY A 88 -1.52 -13.11 -2.66
C GLY A 88 -0.89 -12.79 -4.02
N GLY A 89 0.36 -13.17 -4.19
CA GLY A 89 1.12 -13.06 -5.43
C GLY A 89 2.13 -14.18 -5.57
N LEU A 90 2.85 -14.23 -6.69
CA LEU A 90 3.85 -15.28 -7.00
C LEU A 90 3.28 -16.70 -6.89
N GLY A 91 2.06 -16.91 -7.39
CA GLY A 91 1.38 -18.21 -7.38
C GLY A 91 0.33 -18.39 -6.29
N LEU A 92 0.20 -17.43 -5.37
CA LEU A 92 -0.94 -17.35 -4.48
C LEU A 92 -2.07 -16.58 -5.15
N THR A 93 -3.25 -17.17 -5.25
CA THR A 93 -4.40 -16.64 -6.00
C THR A 93 -5.58 -16.36 -5.07
N SER A 94 -5.31 -15.90 -3.84
CA SER A 94 -6.33 -15.45 -2.91
C SER A 94 -6.01 -14.11 -2.29
N ALA A 95 -7.04 -13.43 -1.80
CA ALA A 95 -6.94 -12.23 -1.01
C ALA A 95 -7.80 -12.37 0.25
N THR A 96 -7.19 -12.22 1.41
CA THR A 96 -7.82 -12.33 2.73
C THR A 96 -8.02 -10.93 3.31
N ALA A 97 -9.18 -10.67 3.91
CA ALA A 97 -9.40 -9.45 4.69
C ALA A 97 -8.96 -9.65 6.14
N VAL A 98 -8.18 -8.73 6.67
CA VAL A 98 -7.86 -8.61 8.10
C VAL A 98 -8.59 -7.41 8.66
N VAL A 99 -9.31 -7.63 9.75
CA VAL A 99 -10.10 -6.61 10.46
C VAL A 99 -9.73 -6.56 11.93
N ARG A 100 -10.12 -5.50 12.62
CA ARG A 100 -10.06 -5.45 14.09
C ARG A 100 -11.36 -6.02 14.69
N GLY A 101 -11.24 -6.99 15.57
CA GLY A 101 -12.34 -7.54 16.34
C GLY A 101 -12.83 -6.59 17.46
N ALA A 102 -13.98 -6.90 18.03
CA ALA A 102 -14.51 -6.16 19.17
C ALA A 102 -13.63 -6.26 20.43
N ASP A 103 -12.77 -7.27 20.50
CA ASP A 103 -11.74 -7.47 21.53
C ASP A 103 -10.46 -6.65 21.28
N GLY A 104 -10.43 -5.82 20.25
CA GLY A 104 -9.26 -5.03 19.86
C GLY A 104 -8.17 -5.80 19.12
N LEU A 105 -8.30 -7.11 18.95
CA LEU A 105 -7.32 -7.94 18.25
C LEU A 105 -7.57 -7.99 16.75
N LEU A 106 -6.50 -8.17 15.99
CA LEU A 106 -6.59 -8.41 14.55
C LEU A 106 -7.06 -9.85 14.30
N LYS A 107 -7.94 -10.04 13.33
CA LYS A 107 -8.41 -11.35 12.88
C LYS A 107 -8.65 -11.36 11.38
N GLU A 108 -8.49 -12.52 10.77
CA GLU A 108 -8.91 -12.73 9.39
C GLU A 108 -10.44 -12.80 9.30
N GLN A 109 -10.99 -12.13 8.28
CA GLN A 109 -12.44 -12.10 8.04
C GLN A 109 -12.71 -12.20 6.55
N GLY A 110 -13.00 -13.40 6.09
CA GLY A 110 -13.30 -13.67 4.69
C GLY A 110 -12.08 -13.71 3.78
N GLU A 111 -12.28 -14.34 2.66
CA GLU A 111 -11.30 -14.54 1.60
C GLU A 111 -12.04 -14.60 0.26
N PHE A 112 -11.42 -14.12 -0.80
CA PHE A 112 -11.84 -14.42 -2.17
C PHE A 112 -10.67 -14.96 -2.99
N VAL A 113 -11.02 -15.76 -4.00
CA VAL A 113 -10.04 -16.40 -4.88
C VAL A 113 -10.19 -15.81 -6.29
N PHE A 114 -9.07 -15.65 -6.97
CA PHE A 114 -8.96 -15.23 -8.36
C PHE A 114 -8.22 -16.31 -9.18
N ASP A 115 -8.31 -16.23 -10.53
CA ASP A 115 -7.87 -17.36 -11.35
C ASP A 115 -6.35 -17.34 -11.62
N ASP A 116 -5.70 -16.15 -11.78
CA ASP A 116 -4.28 -16.01 -12.11
C ASP A 116 -3.59 -14.99 -11.18
N LYS A 117 -3.67 -13.69 -11.48
CA LYS A 117 -2.99 -12.63 -10.72
C LYS A 117 -3.90 -11.42 -10.57
N LEU A 118 -4.17 -11.05 -9.32
CA LEU A 118 -4.81 -9.77 -9.03
C LEU A 118 -3.79 -8.64 -9.25
N SER A 119 -3.85 -8.04 -10.45
CA SER A 119 -2.88 -7.04 -10.89
C SER A 119 -3.21 -5.63 -10.42
N GLY A 120 -4.48 -5.34 -10.13
CA GLY A 120 -4.94 -4.06 -9.59
C GLY A 120 -5.97 -4.28 -8.49
N PHE A 121 -5.99 -3.38 -7.50
CA PHE A 121 -6.99 -3.38 -6.44
C PHE A 121 -7.17 -1.96 -5.94
N CYS A 122 -8.38 -1.42 -5.96
CA CYS A 122 -8.64 -0.07 -5.49
C CYS A 122 -9.98 0.03 -4.75
N GLN A 123 -10.05 0.97 -3.81
CA GLN A 123 -11.29 1.32 -3.13
C GLN A 123 -12.12 2.27 -4.00
N VAL A 124 -13.42 2.00 -4.11
CA VAL A 124 -14.40 2.85 -4.80
C VAL A 124 -15.18 3.69 -3.80
N ASP A 125 -15.63 3.07 -2.72
CA ASP A 125 -16.30 3.70 -1.57
C ASP A 125 -15.95 2.94 -0.29
N GLN A 126 -16.54 3.35 0.85
CA GLN A 126 -16.22 2.74 2.15
C GLN A 126 -16.51 1.23 2.24
N ASN A 127 -17.41 0.72 1.39
CA ASN A 127 -17.88 -0.65 1.45
C ASN A 127 -17.45 -1.48 0.23
N THR A 128 -16.85 -0.85 -0.77
CA THR A 128 -16.62 -1.51 -2.07
C THR A 128 -15.17 -1.37 -2.53
N MET A 129 -14.57 -2.51 -2.81
CA MET A 129 -13.29 -2.61 -3.52
C MET A 129 -13.52 -3.14 -4.93
N VAL A 130 -12.65 -2.76 -5.86
CA VAL A 130 -12.59 -3.36 -7.19
C VAL A 130 -11.22 -3.97 -7.40
N GLY A 131 -11.21 -5.26 -7.68
CA GLY A 131 -10.03 -6.00 -8.12
C GLY A 131 -9.99 -6.11 -9.64
N LEU A 132 -8.78 -6.06 -10.20
CA LEU A 132 -8.53 -6.30 -11.61
C LEU A 132 -7.51 -7.41 -11.78
N GLU A 133 -7.97 -8.48 -12.38
CA GLU A 133 -7.13 -9.59 -12.81
C GLU A 133 -6.77 -9.43 -14.29
N LEU A 134 -5.50 -9.57 -14.59
CA LEU A 134 -4.93 -9.52 -15.91
C LEU A 134 -4.16 -10.80 -16.16
N PRO A 135 -4.36 -11.48 -17.31
CA PRO A 135 -3.53 -12.64 -17.67
C PRO A 135 -2.04 -12.28 -17.64
N ALA A 136 -1.21 -13.24 -17.23
CA ALA A 136 0.23 -13.02 -17.09
C ALA A 136 0.93 -12.64 -18.41
N ASN A 137 0.40 -13.15 -19.53
CA ASN A 137 0.89 -12.88 -20.88
C ASN A 137 -0.24 -13.15 -21.89
N LYS A 138 0.02 -12.87 -23.17
CA LYS A 138 -0.96 -13.05 -24.27
C LYS A 138 -1.38 -14.50 -24.47
N GLU A 139 -0.48 -15.44 -24.27
CA GLU A 139 -0.72 -16.88 -24.40
C GLU A 139 -1.68 -17.40 -23.33
N SER A 140 -1.68 -16.79 -22.15
CA SER A 140 -2.59 -17.11 -21.03
C SER A 140 -4.01 -16.61 -21.26
N GLY A 141 -4.23 -15.72 -22.22
CA GLY A 141 -5.54 -15.16 -22.56
C GLY A 141 -5.49 -13.69 -22.94
N THR A 142 -6.65 -13.14 -23.29
CA THR A 142 -6.79 -11.74 -23.73
C THR A 142 -7.85 -10.98 -22.95
N GLN A 143 -8.40 -11.54 -21.88
CA GLN A 143 -9.50 -10.95 -21.13
C GLN A 143 -9.04 -10.40 -19.79
N LEU A 144 -9.54 -9.22 -19.43
CA LEU A 144 -9.49 -8.65 -18.10
C LEU A 144 -10.67 -9.16 -17.30
N THR A 145 -10.49 -9.42 -16.01
CA THR A 145 -11.58 -9.73 -15.10
C THR A 145 -11.61 -8.72 -13.97
N PHE A 146 -12.73 -8.03 -13.82
CA PHE A 146 -12.99 -7.16 -12.68
C PHE A 146 -13.82 -7.91 -11.65
N TYR A 147 -13.38 -7.84 -10.39
CA TYR A 147 -14.09 -8.32 -9.21
C TYR A 147 -14.58 -7.14 -8.41
N THR A 148 -15.91 -7.02 -8.20
CA THR A 148 -16.42 -6.12 -7.18
C THR A 148 -16.49 -6.90 -5.88
N VAL A 149 -15.87 -6.37 -4.83
CA VAL A 149 -15.66 -7.07 -3.56
C VAL A 149 -16.21 -6.22 -2.43
N ASP A 150 -16.95 -6.84 -1.51
CA ASP A 150 -17.35 -6.21 -0.25
C ASP A 150 -16.12 -5.98 0.63
N ALA A 151 -15.88 -4.72 1.04
CA ALA A 151 -14.69 -4.33 1.77
C ALA A 151 -14.64 -4.87 3.21
N SER A 152 -15.79 -5.27 3.78
CA SER A 152 -15.87 -5.76 5.17
C SER A 152 -15.69 -7.27 5.29
N SER A 153 -16.03 -8.04 4.25
CA SER A 153 -16.11 -9.51 4.30
C SER A 153 -15.24 -10.20 3.25
N ALA A 154 -14.60 -9.46 2.35
CA ALA A 154 -13.89 -9.99 1.18
C ALA A 154 -14.79 -10.86 0.26
N ALA A 155 -16.11 -10.71 0.34
CA ALA A 155 -17.03 -11.45 -0.52
C ALA A 155 -17.07 -10.85 -1.92
N ILE A 156 -17.00 -11.67 -2.97
CA ILE A 156 -17.22 -11.24 -4.35
C ILE A 156 -18.69 -10.92 -4.53
N LEU A 157 -18.99 -9.65 -4.87
CA LEU A 157 -20.34 -9.18 -5.18
C LEU A 157 -20.69 -9.36 -6.67
N SER A 158 -19.69 -9.19 -7.54
CA SER A 158 -19.84 -9.41 -8.98
C SER A 158 -18.52 -9.69 -9.67
N LYS A 159 -18.58 -10.37 -10.81
CA LYS A 159 -17.45 -10.62 -11.71
C LYS A 159 -17.83 -10.13 -13.11
N ASN A 160 -16.97 -9.34 -13.73
CA ASN A 160 -17.17 -8.78 -15.07
C ASN A 160 -15.91 -8.97 -15.91
N THR A 161 -16.07 -9.48 -17.13
CA THR A 161 -14.96 -9.80 -18.03
C THR A 161 -14.99 -8.89 -19.25
N GLN A 162 -13.83 -8.30 -19.58
CA GLN A 162 -13.63 -7.42 -20.72
C GLN A 162 -12.44 -7.88 -21.57
N THR A 163 -12.40 -7.48 -22.83
CA THR A 163 -11.21 -7.69 -23.65
C THR A 163 -10.08 -6.79 -23.16
N ALA A 164 -8.89 -7.34 -23.05
CA ALA A 164 -7.70 -6.58 -22.69
C ALA A 164 -7.41 -5.51 -23.77
N VAL A 165 -7.22 -4.26 -23.30
CA VAL A 165 -6.95 -3.12 -24.16
C VAL A 165 -5.61 -2.49 -23.77
N ALA A 166 -4.65 -2.57 -24.68
CA ALA A 166 -3.33 -1.97 -24.54
C ALA A 166 -2.70 -1.85 -25.94
N PRO A 167 -1.63 -1.09 -26.09
CA PRO A 167 -0.73 -1.30 -27.20
C PRO A 167 -0.03 -2.64 -27.00
N ILE A 168 -0.64 -3.72 -27.48
CA ILE A 168 -0.13 -5.08 -27.39
C ILE A 168 0.36 -5.46 -28.76
N ASP A 169 1.65 -5.64 -28.93
CA ASP A 169 2.22 -6.41 -30.02
C ASP A 169 2.67 -7.79 -29.51
N GLN A 170 3.44 -8.52 -30.26
CA GLN A 170 3.73 -9.93 -29.92
C GLN A 170 4.49 -10.11 -28.62
N LEU A 171 5.25 -9.12 -28.19
CA LEU A 171 6.18 -9.21 -27.06
C LEU A 171 5.71 -8.41 -25.84
N ASP A 172 4.98 -7.30 -26.05
CA ASP A 172 4.62 -6.40 -24.99
C ASP A 172 3.22 -6.69 -24.46
N TRP A 173 3.09 -6.78 -23.13
CA TRP A 173 1.86 -7.05 -22.41
C TRP A 173 1.65 -5.96 -21.35
N PRO A 174 0.40 -5.52 -21.07
CA PRO A 174 0.16 -4.48 -20.09
C PRO A 174 0.58 -4.96 -18.69
N SER A 175 1.56 -4.28 -18.10
CA SER A 175 1.96 -4.46 -16.70
C SER A 175 1.39 -3.30 -15.91
N LEU A 176 0.42 -3.58 -15.02
CA LEU A 176 -0.26 -2.55 -14.24
C LEU A 176 0.69 -1.87 -13.28
N THR A 177 0.56 -0.54 -13.19
CA THR A 177 1.34 0.32 -12.33
C THR A 177 0.49 1.20 -11.42
N GLY A 178 -0.83 1.15 -11.58
CA GLY A 178 -1.79 1.84 -10.72
C GLY A 178 -3.23 1.60 -11.17
N MET A 179 -4.15 1.66 -10.22
CA MET A 179 -5.60 1.61 -10.46
C MET A 179 -6.31 2.50 -9.44
N MET A 180 -7.22 3.34 -9.90
CA MET A 180 -7.93 4.27 -9.03
C MET A 180 -9.32 4.62 -9.58
N TYR A 181 -10.28 4.79 -8.66
CA TYR A 181 -11.63 5.27 -8.98
C TYR A 181 -11.70 6.80 -8.84
N SER A 182 -12.30 7.45 -9.85
CA SER A 182 -12.64 8.87 -9.82
C SER A 182 -13.82 9.18 -10.75
N GLY A 183 -14.78 9.98 -10.29
CA GLY A 183 -15.83 10.58 -11.11
C GLY A 183 -16.65 9.59 -11.94
N GLY A 184 -16.93 8.38 -11.42
CA GLY A 184 -17.69 7.34 -12.11
C GLY A 184 -16.88 6.43 -13.02
N ASN A 185 -15.55 6.57 -13.02
CA ASN A 185 -14.64 5.78 -13.84
C ASN A 185 -13.53 5.10 -13.01
N LEU A 186 -13.05 3.97 -13.51
CA LEU A 186 -11.81 3.32 -13.10
C LEU A 186 -10.71 3.71 -14.09
N TYR A 187 -9.62 4.22 -13.58
CA TYR A 187 -8.42 4.59 -14.33
C TYR A 187 -7.32 3.58 -14.02
N VAL A 188 -6.71 3.04 -15.05
CA VAL A 188 -5.68 2.00 -14.94
C VAL A 188 -4.44 2.45 -15.70
N THR A 189 -3.36 2.73 -14.98
CA THR A 189 -2.05 2.99 -15.57
C THR A 189 -1.31 1.68 -15.79
N TYR A 190 -0.55 1.59 -16.85
CA TYR A 190 0.28 0.42 -17.13
C TYR A 190 1.46 0.76 -18.04
N THR A 191 2.46 -0.10 -18.00
CA THR A 191 3.58 -0.12 -18.93
C THR A 191 3.46 -1.38 -19.77
N PRO A 192 3.28 -1.28 -21.10
CA PRO A 192 3.44 -2.44 -21.95
C PRO A 192 4.89 -2.91 -21.88
N MET A 193 5.11 -4.18 -21.54
CA MET A 193 6.46 -4.72 -21.47
C MET A 193 6.50 -6.22 -21.74
N ASN A 194 7.60 -6.68 -22.27
CA ASN A 194 7.88 -8.10 -22.40
C ASN A 194 8.05 -8.71 -21.01
N SER A 195 7.23 -9.69 -20.67
CA SER A 195 7.24 -10.32 -19.34
C SER A 195 8.50 -11.14 -19.02
N MET A 196 9.29 -11.48 -20.06
CA MET A 196 10.53 -12.27 -19.87
C MET A 196 11.79 -11.41 -19.85
N THR A 197 11.84 -10.36 -20.70
CA THR A 197 13.04 -9.49 -20.81
C THR A 197 12.89 -8.20 -20.04
N PHE A 198 11.67 -7.83 -19.61
CA PHE A 198 11.31 -6.55 -19.01
C PHE A 198 11.64 -5.33 -19.87
N GLU A 199 11.74 -5.52 -21.18
CA GLU A 199 11.93 -4.45 -22.15
C GLU A 199 10.58 -3.97 -22.70
N THR A 200 10.52 -2.74 -23.18
CA THR A 200 9.34 -2.16 -23.82
C THR A 200 9.73 -1.34 -25.05
N ALA A 201 8.88 -1.39 -26.10
CA ALA A 201 8.96 -0.49 -27.23
C ALA A 201 8.31 0.88 -26.93
N TYR A 202 7.60 1.03 -25.79
CA TYR A 202 6.78 2.19 -25.46
C TYR A 202 7.42 3.03 -24.33
N THR A 203 8.71 3.33 -24.45
CA THR A 203 9.48 4.05 -23.41
C THR A 203 9.02 5.50 -23.18
N ASP A 204 8.41 6.12 -24.19
CA ASP A 204 8.11 7.55 -24.23
C ASP A 204 6.60 7.85 -24.28
N THR A 205 5.79 6.95 -23.76
CA THR A 205 4.34 7.12 -23.75
C THR A 205 3.73 6.68 -22.43
N CYS A 206 2.98 7.59 -21.82
CA CYS A 206 2.12 7.30 -20.69
C CYS A 206 0.77 6.77 -21.19
N PHE A 207 0.34 5.62 -20.69
CA PHE A 207 -0.94 5.00 -21.01
C PHE A 207 -1.85 4.96 -19.80
N VAL A 208 -3.13 5.33 -19.98
CA VAL A 208 -4.19 5.15 -18.99
C VAL A 208 -5.44 4.59 -19.69
N ALA A 209 -5.83 3.38 -19.33
CA ALA A 209 -7.11 2.82 -19.76
C ALA A 209 -8.23 3.31 -18.81
N VAL A 210 -9.37 3.65 -19.39
CA VAL A 210 -10.54 4.15 -18.65
C VAL A 210 -11.71 3.19 -18.84
N TYR A 211 -12.29 2.77 -17.72
CA TYR A 211 -13.48 1.90 -17.70
C TYR A 211 -14.58 2.60 -16.88
N SER A 212 -15.83 2.50 -17.33
CA SER A 212 -16.96 2.99 -16.56
C SER A 212 -17.17 2.15 -15.30
N TYR A 213 -17.64 2.77 -14.22
CA TYR A 213 -18.10 2.08 -13.03
C TYR A 213 -19.60 2.37 -12.79
N PRO A 214 -20.45 1.39 -12.44
CA PRO A 214 -20.10 0.00 -12.08
C PRO A 214 -20.11 -1.02 -13.23
N THR A 215 -20.30 -0.59 -14.47
CA THR A 215 -20.49 -1.51 -15.63
C THR A 215 -19.20 -2.11 -16.17
N MET A 216 -18.04 -1.59 -15.77
CA MET A 216 -16.70 -2.02 -16.20
C MET A 216 -16.50 -1.98 -17.74
N GLN A 217 -17.29 -1.16 -18.44
CA GLN A 217 -17.16 -1.02 -19.89
C GLN A 217 -15.95 -0.17 -20.25
N PHE A 218 -15.12 -0.67 -21.15
CA PHE A 218 -14.01 0.12 -21.70
C PHE A 218 -14.54 1.37 -22.40
N GLN A 219 -13.97 2.51 -22.08
CA GLN A 219 -14.31 3.80 -22.67
C GLN A 219 -13.24 4.29 -23.65
N THR A 220 -12.00 4.35 -23.21
CA THR A 220 -10.89 4.86 -24.00
C THR A 220 -9.54 4.43 -23.47
N LEU A 221 -8.53 4.49 -24.33
CA LEU A 221 -7.12 4.41 -23.98
C LEU A 221 -6.49 5.79 -24.18
N MET A 222 -6.24 6.48 -23.08
CA MET A 222 -5.55 7.76 -23.09
C MET A 222 -4.06 7.54 -23.31
N LYS A 223 -3.44 8.44 -24.08
CA LYS A 223 -2.00 8.41 -24.40
C LYS A 223 -1.44 9.83 -24.28
N ASP A 224 -0.25 9.94 -23.70
CA ASP A 224 0.48 11.20 -23.62
C ASP A 224 1.98 10.95 -23.78
N THR A 225 2.66 11.80 -24.50
CA THR A 225 4.11 11.71 -24.80
C THR A 225 4.94 12.80 -24.13
N ARG A 226 4.35 13.57 -23.22
CA ARG A 226 5.10 14.58 -22.42
C ARG A 226 6.02 13.93 -21.39
N MET A 227 5.70 12.68 -20.95
CA MET A 227 6.53 11.88 -20.06
C MET A 227 6.53 10.41 -20.50
N GLY A 228 7.34 9.58 -19.84
CA GLY A 228 7.35 8.12 -20.03
C GLY A 228 6.16 7.41 -19.40
N PRO A 229 6.19 6.06 -19.29
CA PRO A 229 5.12 5.27 -18.70
C PRO A 229 4.78 5.70 -17.27
N GLY A 230 3.50 5.69 -16.93
CA GLY A 230 3.02 6.03 -15.59
C GLY A 230 3.36 4.95 -14.56
N GLY A 231 3.85 5.36 -13.40
CA GLY A 231 4.21 4.51 -12.28
C GLY A 231 5.46 3.68 -12.51
N SER A 232 5.68 2.72 -11.61
CA SER A 232 6.69 1.69 -11.76
C SER A 232 6.12 0.31 -11.46
N TRP A 233 6.60 -0.69 -12.16
CA TRP A 233 6.13 -2.07 -12.00
C TRP A 233 6.36 -2.56 -10.57
N GLY A 234 5.33 -3.18 -10.00
CA GLY A 234 5.34 -3.70 -8.63
C GLY A 234 5.02 -2.67 -7.55
N ALA A 235 5.35 -1.40 -7.72
CA ALA A 235 5.17 -0.37 -6.69
C ALA A 235 3.74 0.19 -6.60
N PHE A 236 2.94 0.08 -7.66
CA PHE A 236 1.55 0.56 -7.74
C PHE A 236 1.38 2.06 -7.41
N ASN A 237 2.35 2.86 -7.83
CA ASN A 237 2.45 4.29 -7.54
C ASN A 237 2.08 5.18 -8.73
N GLY A 238 1.44 4.61 -9.77
CA GLY A 238 1.13 5.33 -11.01
C GLY A 238 0.06 6.40 -10.90
N LEU A 239 -0.78 6.36 -9.85
CA LEU A 239 -1.90 7.28 -9.68
C LEU A 239 -1.96 7.84 -8.26
N LEU A 240 -2.25 9.14 -8.17
CA LEU A 240 -2.62 9.86 -6.95
C LEU A 240 -3.97 10.53 -7.16
N LYS A 241 -4.72 10.79 -6.09
CA LYS A 241 -6.01 11.48 -6.14
C LYS A 241 -6.06 12.63 -5.12
N ASP A 242 -6.48 13.81 -5.58
CA ASP A 242 -6.70 14.96 -4.71
C ASP A 242 -8.13 15.00 -4.14
N GLU A 243 -8.41 15.98 -3.27
CA GLU A 243 -9.73 16.16 -2.62
C GLU A 243 -10.83 16.53 -3.61
N ALA A 244 -10.50 17.04 -4.79
CA ALA A 244 -11.45 17.36 -5.85
C ALA A 244 -11.69 16.15 -6.79
N ASP A 245 -11.16 14.96 -6.45
CA ASP A 245 -11.17 13.76 -7.28
C ASP A 245 -10.40 13.91 -8.62
N ASN A 246 -9.52 14.90 -8.77
CA ASN A 246 -8.60 14.87 -9.90
C ASN A 246 -7.53 13.81 -9.66
N LEU A 247 -7.07 13.18 -10.73
CA LEU A 247 -5.98 12.22 -10.68
C LEU A 247 -4.70 12.85 -11.21
N TYR A 248 -3.60 12.45 -10.59
CA TYR A 248 -2.27 12.77 -11.07
C TYR A 248 -1.54 11.47 -11.41
N VAL A 249 -1.05 11.38 -12.62
CA VAL A 249 -0.26 10.24 -13.09
C VAL A 249 1.20 10.59 -12.91
N MET A 250 1.90 9.85 -12.06
CA MET A 250 3.34 9.97 -11.86
C MET A 250 4.08 9.08 -12.86
N SER A 251 5.14 9.58 -13.47
CA SER A 251 6.14 8.77 -14.18
C SER A 251 7.53 9.04 -13.63
N ASN A 252 8.27 7.99 -13.35
CA ASN A 252 9.69 8.12 -13.03
C ASN A 252 10.59 8.16 -14.27
N SER A 253 10.07 7.85 -15.46
CA SER A 253 10.82 7.88 -16.74
C SER A 253 12.20 7.21 -16.63
N ALA A 254 12.25 6.07 -15.94
CA ALA A 254 13.49 5.41 -15.55
C ALA A 254 13.51 3.94 -15.99
N LEU A 255 14.68 3.31 -15.86
CA LEU A 255 14.86 1.88 -16.04
C LEU A 255 14.07 1.00 -15.05
N SER A 256 13.46 1.60 -14.04
CA SER A 256 12.54 0.91 -13.11
C SER A 256 11.35 0.24 -13.82
N ASN A 257 11.01 0.68 -15.03
CA ASN A 257 9.96 0.08 -15.86
C ASN A 257 10.51 -1.02 -16.80
N GLY A 258 11.66 -1.57 -16.54
CA GLY A 258 12.32 -2.56 -17.34
C GLY A 258 13.75 -2.17 -17.69
N TYR A 259 14.28 -2.70 -18.78
CA TYR A 259 15.64 -2.40 -19.25
C TYR A 259 15.68 -1.31 -20.34
N SER A 260 14.53 -0.89 -20.85
CA SER A 260 14.44 0.14 -21.87
C SER A 260 14.35 1.53 -21.25
N GLN A 261 15.16 2.46 -21.72
CA GLN A 261 15.25 3.81 -21.18
C GLN A 261 14.29 4.78 -21.86
N SER A 262 13.51 5.51 -21.09
CA SER A 262 12.76 6.66 -21.61
C SER A 262 13.69 7.81 -21.99
N THR A 263 13.33 8.54 -23.05
CA THR A 263 13.98 9.82 -23.45
C THR A 263 13.23 11.04 -22.87
N LYS A 264 12.09 10.80 -22.17
CA LYS A 264 11.27 11.84 -21.54
C LYS A 264 11.67 12.08 -20.10
N HIS A 265 11.42 13.28 -19.63
CA HIS A 265 11.59 13.61 -18.23
C HIS A 265 10.57 12.90 -17.32
N ALA A 266 10.97 12.63 -16.10
CA ALA A 266 10.09 12.22 -15.04
C ALA A 266 9.17 13.37 -14.63
N GLY A 267 7.90 13.09 -14.32
CA GLY A 267 6.96 14.14 -13.99
C GLY A 267 5.56 13.66 -13.64
N PHE A 268 4.64 14.62 -13.63
CA PHE A 268 3.24 14.40 -13.30
C PHE A 268 2.34 14.99 -14.37
N LEU A 269 1.38 14.18 -14.85
CA LEU A 269 0.25 14.62 -15.67
C LEU A 269 -1.02 14.63 -14.81
N ARG A 270 -1.98 15.49 -15.15
CA ARG A 270 -3.27 15.56 -14.46
C ARG A 270 -4.40 15.03 -15.36
N ILE A 271 -5.39 14.37 -14.72
CA ILE A 271 -6.67 14.01 -15.28
C ILE A 271 -7.73 14.65 -14.40
N LYS A 272 -8.56 15.54 -14.95
CA LYS A 272 -9.67 16.14 -14.20
C LYS A 272 -10.72 15.09 -13.84
N LYS A 273 -11.42 15.26 -12.74
CA LYS A 273 -12.48 14.35 -12.27
C LYS A 273 -13.40 13.91 -13.42
N GLY A 274 -13.50 12.60 -13.62
CA GLY A 274 -14.35 11.99 -14.64
C GLY A 274 -13.94 12.22 -16.10
N ALA A 275 -12.82 12.91 -16.35
CA ALA A 275 -12.34 13.17 -17.70
C ALA A 275 -11.76 11.89 -18.37
N THR A 276 -11.90 11.83 -19.68
CA THR A 276 -11.34 10.74 -20.52
C THR A 276 -10.17 11.23 -21.38
N ALA A 277 -9.53 12.33 -20.95
CA ALA A 277 -8.35 12.89 -21.56
C ALA A 277 -7.45 13.51 -20.49
N PHE A 278 -6.14 13.55 -20.74
CA PHE A 278 -5.21 14.31 -19.93
C PHE A 278 -5.49 15.80 -20.03
N ASP A 279 -5.25 16.51 -18.93
CA ASP A 279 -5.30 17.96 -18.91
C ASP A 279 -4.14 18.54 -19.76
N ALA A 280 -4.48 19.21 -20.86
CA ALA A 280 -3.50 19.78 -21.78
C ALA A 280 -2.66 20.90 -21.14
N ASP A 281 -3.24 21.60 -20.14
CA ASP A 281 -2.64 22.76 -19.50
C ASP A 281 -1.79 22.38 -18.27
N TYR A 282 -1.69 21.08 -17.93
CA TYR A 282 -0.94 20.64 -16.75
C TYR A 282 0.11 19.59 -17.13
N PHE A 283 1.35 19.93 -16.88
CA PHE A 283 2.49 19.02 -16.80
C PHE A 283 3.49 19.57 -15.80
N PHE A 284 3.78 18.81 -14.76
CA PHE A 284 4.88 19.14 -13.86
C PHE A 284 6.12 18.35 -14.27
N ASP A 285 7.07 19.02 -14.89
CA ASP A 285 8.39 18.48 -15.23
C ASP A 285 9.25 18.39 -13.97
N PHE A 286 9.09 17.29 -13.24
CA PHE A 286 9.76 17.07 -11.97
C PHE A 286 11.28 16.93 -12.13
N GLU A 287 11.72 16.27 -13.19
CA GLU A 287 13.14 16.06 -13.46
C GLU A 287 13.85 17.38 -13.73
N ALA A 288 13.26 18.29 -14.50
CA ALA A 288 13.80 19.63 -14.70
C ALA A 288 13.81 20.45 -13.41
N ALA A 289 12.71 20.39 -12.62
CA ALA A 289 12.61 21.14 -11.36
C ALA A 289 13.62 20.69 -10.30
N THR A 290 14.10 19.44 -10.36
CA THR A 290 15.03 18.86 -9.38
C THR A 290 16.46 18.67 -9.88
N GLY A 291 16.74 19.07 -11.11
CA GLY A 291 18.08 18.92 -11.71
C GLY A 291 18.42 17.45 -12.04
N GLY A 292 17.42 16.65 -12.42
CA GLY A 292 17.62 15.27 -12.91
C GLY A 292 17.21 14.16 -11.96
N LEU A 293 16.53 14.46 -10.84
CA LEU A 293 16.04 13.44 -9.92
C LEU A 293 14.74 12.78 -10.44
N LYS A 294 14.46 11.56 -10.01
CA LYS A 294 13.32 10.77 -10.45
C LYS A 294 12.51 10.25 -9.25
N PRO A 295 11.17 10.47 -9.20
CA PRO A 295 10.34 9.96 -8.12
C PRO A 295 10.25 8.42 -8.21
N ALA A 296 10.45 7.74 -7.10
CA ALA A 296 10.33 6.28 -7.01
C ALA A 296 9.00 5.87 -6.38
N HIS A 297 8.68 6.47 -5.23
CA HIS A 297 7.45 6.22 -4.49
C HIS A 297 6.79 7.54 -4.11
N VAL A 298 5.47 7.57 -4.16
CA VAL A 298 4.68 8.77 -3.88
C VAL A 298 3.41 8.44 -3.12
N THR A 299 3.01 9.32 -2.20
CA THR A 299 1.71 9.29 -1.54
C THR A 299 1.14 10.68 -1.39
N TYR A 300 -0.16 10.84 -1.62
CA TYR A 300 -0.84 12.12 -1.46
C TYR A 300 -1.05 12.40 0.03
N VAL A 301 -0.70 13.61 0.49
CA VAL A 301 -0.77 14.00 1.90
C VAL A 301 -1.77 15.11 2.19
N GLY A 302 -2.49 15.59 1.15
CA GLY A 302 -3.51 16.62 1.27
C GLY A 302 -3.07 17.99 0.74
N ASN A 303 -4.04 18.84 0.40
CA ASN A 303 -3.84 20.21 -0.04
C ASN A 303 -2.90 20.37 -1.25
N GLY A 304 -2.92 19.42 -2.19
CA GLY A 304 -2.04 19.42 -3.36
C GLY A 304 -0.61 18.95 -3.09
N LEU A 305 -0.32 18.51 -1.85
CA LEU A 305 1.00 18.04 -1.45
C LEU A 305 1.12 16.52 -1.57
N VAL A 306 2.33 16.09 -1.90
CA VAL A 306 2.72 14.68 -2.02
C VAL A 306 4.00 14.46 -1.24
N PHE A 307 4.05 13.44 -0.41
CA PHE A 307 5.30 12.93 0.14
C PHE A 307 5.90 11.92 -0.83
N ALA A 308 7.19 12.01 -1.09
CA ALA A 308 7.87 11.17 -2.07
C ALA A 308 9.22 10.67 -1.58
N GLU A 309 9.55 9.43 -1.99
CA GLU A 309 10.91 8.94 -2.08
C GLU A 309 11.43 9.17 -3.50
N VAL A 310 12.59 9.78 -3.62
CA VAL A 310 13.17 10.25 -4.88
C VAL A 310 14.56 9.66 -5.04
N SER A 311 14.80 8.98 -6.15
CA SER A 311 16.14 8.45 -6.45
C SER A 311 17.13 9.57 -6.75
N THR A 312 18.27 9.52 -6.07
CA THR A 312 19.39 10.46 -6.28
C THR A 312 20.37 9.97 -7.35
N LEU A 313 20.13 8.78 -7.94
CA LEU A 313 20.96 8.23 -9.00
C LEU A 313 20.70 8.98 -10.32
N ASN A 314 21.76 9.60 -10.88
CA ASN A 314 21.70 10.29 -12.16
C ASN A 314 23.06 10.18 -12.88
N PRO A 315 23.13 9.47 -14.03
CA PRO A 315 22.08 8.69 -14.67
C PRO A 315 21.80 7.38 -13.93
N GLN A 316 20.58 6.85 -14.12
CA GLN A 316 20.27 5.47 -13.74
C GLN A 316 20.81 4.49 -14.77
N THR A 317 21.15 3.28 -14.32
CA THR A 317 21.68 2.19 -15.16
C THR A 317 20.75 0.95 -15.10
N ALA A 318 21.01 -0.06 -15.91
CA ALA A 318 20.29 -1.32 -15.86
C ALA A 318 20.35 -2.03 -14.48
N ASN A 319 21.35 -1.72 -13.65
CA ASN A 319 21.45 -2.24 -12.27
C ASN A 319 20.53 -1.51 -11.30
N ASP A 320 19.96 -0.37 -11.68
CA ASP A 320 19.11 0.50 -10.88
C ASP A 320 17.64 0.37 -11.29
N ARG A 321 17.32 -0.60 -12.14
CA ARG A 321 15.94 -0.94 -12.47
C ARG A 321 15.15 -1.14 -11.18
N TRP A 322 13.90 -0.77 -11.18
CA TRP A 322 12.96 -0.60 -10.07
C TRP A 322 12.98 0.79 -9.44
N GLY A 323 14.02 1.60 -9.65
CA GLY A 323 14.05 3.02 -9.29
C GLY A 323 14.12 3.32 -7.79
N ASP A 324 14.26 2.29 -6.95
CA ASP A 324 14.15 2.40 -5.50
C ASP A 324 15.49 2.26 -4.77
N LYS A 325 16.55 2.77 -5.38
CA LYS A 325 17.90 2.82 -4.78
C LYS A 325 18.34 4.24 -4.57
N SER A 326 19.13 4.44 -3.51
CA SER A 326 19.68 5.75 -3.15
C SER A 326 18.60 6.83 -3.06
N LEU A 327 17.60 6.57 -2.22
CA LEU A 327 16.42 7.41 -2.06
C LEU A 327 16.64 8.49 -1.01
N LYS A 328 16.20 9.72 -1.32
CA LYS A 328 15.93 10.76 -0.34
C LYS A 328 14.44 11.06 -0.31
N CYS A 329 13.95 11.65 0.78
CA CYS A 329 12.54 12.04 0.89
C CYS A 329 12.35 13.53 0.57
N CYS A 330 11.20 13.87 -0.03
CA CYS A 330 10.80 15.25 -0.29
C CYS A 330 9.28 15.43 -0.20
N ILE A 331 8.87 16.69 -0.03
CA ILE A 331 7.49 17.15 -0.21
C ILE A 331 7.39 17.81 -1.58
N ILE A 332 6.47 17.34 -2.39
CA ILE A 332 6.17 17.86 -3.74
C ILE A 332 4.85 18.63 -3.66
N ASP A 333 4.85 19.87 -4.11
CA ASP A 333 3.64 20.66 -4.30
C ASP A 333 3.21 20.56 -5.78
N LEU A 334 2.13 19.82 -6.03
CA LEU A 334 1.60 19.61 -7.37
C LEU A 334 0.93 20.86 -7.97
N VAL A 335 0.50 21.80 -7.12
CA VAL A 335 -0.17 23.03 -7.57
C VAL A 335 0.86 24.06 -7.96
N ASN A 336 1.84 24.31 -7.09
CA ASN A 336 2.90 25.30 -7.33
C ASN A 336 4.10 24.73 -8.10
N GLN A 337 4.11 23.41 -8.34
CA GLN A 337 5.17 22.68 -9.05
C GLN A 337 6.55 22.88 -8.40
N THR A 338 6.61 22.76 -7.08
CA THR A 338 7.84 22.93 -6.29
C THR A 338 8.16 21.67 -5.49
N VAL A 339 9.43 21.55 -5.10
CA VAL A 339 9.93 20.39 -4.34
C VAL A 339 10.75 20.90 -3.16
N THR A 340 10.46 20.38 -1.97
CA THR A 340 11.18 20.68 -0.73
C THR A 340 11.77 19.39 -0.15
N ASP A 341 13.07 19.35 0.06
CA ASP A 341 13.72 18.19 0.67
C ASP A 341 13.29 18.02 2.13
N VAL A 342 13.09 16.76 2.55
CA VAL A 342 12.81 16.41 3.94
C VAL A 342 14.14 16.25 4.67
N GLU A 343 14.29 17.00 5.78
CA GLU A 343 15.43 16.86 6.68
C GLU A 343 15.19 15.75 7.72
N GLY A 344 16.26 15.06 8.14
CA GLY A 344 16.22 14.08 9.24
C GLY A 344 16.05 12.62 8.81
N ILE A 345 15.75 12.31 7.55
CA ILE A 345 15.76 10.95 7.01
C ILE A 345 17.09 10.71 6.27
N PRO A 346 17.85 9.67 6.59
CA PRO A 346 19.07 9.34 5.83
C PRO A 346 18.74 8.84 4.43
N VAL A 347 19.68 8.98 3.51
CA VAL A 347 19.59 8.31 2.20
C VAL A 347 19.53 6.79 2.42
N HIS A 348 18.60 6.13 1.77
CA HIS A 348 18.30 4.71 1.97
C HIS A 348 17.92 4.01 0.66
N ASN A 349 17.64 2.72 0.72
CA ASN A 349 17.07 1.96 -0.37
C ASN A 349 15.66 1.54 -0.01
N GLY A 350 14.79 1.40 -1.01
CA GLY A 350 13.47 0.82 -0.89
C GLY A 350 13.51 -0.72 -0.87
N ASN A 351 12.37 -1.33 -1.13
CA ASN A 351 12.14 -2.77 -0.98
C ASN A 351 12.17 -3.55 -2.31
N GLY A 352 12.90 -3.06 -3.32
CA GLY A 352 13.07 -3.75 -4.59
C GLY A 352 11.78 -3.81 -5.43
N GLY A 353 11.11 -2.67 -5.63
CA GLY A 353 9.91 -2.54 -6.46
C GLY A 353 8.62 -3.02 -5.78
N ARG A 354 8.57 -3.10 -4.45
CA ARG A 354 7.35 -3.37 -3.69
C ARG A 354 6.49 -2.11 -3.54
N ARG A 355 5.23 -2.30 -3.14
CA ARG A 355 4.33 -1.20 -2.81
C ARG A 355 4.92 -0.30 -1.72
N PHE A 356 4.61 0.98 -1.82
CA PHE A 356 5.05 1.98 -0.86
C PHE A 356 4.29 1.83 0.45
N ALA A 357 4.99 1.44 1.51
CA ALA A 357 4.43 1.27 2.84
C ALA A 357 4.68 2.54 3.65
N CYS A 358 3.71 3.43 3.69
CA CYS A 358 3.72 4.61 4.57
C CYS A 358 2.31 4.90 5.08
N LEU A 359 2.23 5.56 6.23
CA LEU A 359 0.97 6.02 6.83
C LEU A 359 0.95 7.55 6.83
N VAL A 360 -0.17 8.12 6.35
CA VAL A 360 -0.44 9.56 6.41
C VAL A 360 -1.52 9.80 7.45
N GLU A 361 -1.21 10.59 8.48
CA GLU A 361 -2.15 10.87 9.55
C GLU A 361 -1.88 12.24 10.19
N ASN A 362 -2.91 13.06 10.36
CA ASN A 362 -2.88 14.32 11.11
C ASN A 362 -1.74 15.28 10.71
N GLY A 363 -1.42 15.38 9.40
CA GLY A 363 -0.36 16.25 8.89
C GLY A 363 1.05 15.65 9.01
N TYR A 364 1.16 14.40 9.40
CA TYR A 364 2.41 13.64 9.46
C TYR A 364 2.43 12.50 8.45
N VAL A 365 3.63 12.14 8.02
CA VAL A 365 3.91 10.90 7.27
C VAL A 365 4.82 10.04 8.12
N TYR A 366 4.40 8.81 8.36
CA TYR A 366 5.20 7.79 9.03
C TYR A 366 5.75 6.82 7.98
N LEU A 367 7.07 6.77 7.87
CA LEU A 367 7.78 5.96 6.88
C LEU A 367 8.72 4.96 7.58
N PRO A 368 8.61 3.64 7.32
CA PRO A 368 9.63 2.69 7.74
C PRO A 368 10.83 2.76 6.82
N VAL A 369 11.99 3.11 7.38
CA VAL A 369 13.25 3.29 6.64
C VAL A 369 14.26 2.25 7.09
N SER A 370 14.82 1.53 6.12
CA SER A 370 15.95 0.60 6.36
C SER A 370 17.25 1.37 6.42
N THR A 371 17.93 1.26 7.57
CA THR A 371 19.24 1.87 7.83
C THR A 371 20.29 0.79 8.13
N ALA A 372 21.54 1.18 8.28
CA ALA A 372 22.60 0.25 8.68
C ALA A 372 22.34 -0.40 10.06
N ASP A 373 21.60 0.29 10.93
CA ASP A 373 21.31 -0.16 12.30
C ASP A 373 20.01 -0.98 12.41
N GLY A 374 19.24 -1.09 11.33
CA GLY A 374 17.96 -1.77 11.27
C GLY A 374 16.85 -0.91 10.64
N VAL A 375 15.61 -1.38 10.75
CA VAL A 375 14.44 -0.65 10.25
C VAL A 375 13.86 0.20 11.37
N TYR A 376 13.57 1.47 11.06
CA TYR A 376 12.98 2.43 12.00
C TYR A 376 11.83 3.19 11.35
N ILE A 377 10.81 3.52 12.12
CA ILE A 377 9.80 4.48 11.70
C ILE A 377 10.42 5.88 11.75
N TYR A 378 10.18 6.68 10.72
CA TYR A 378 10.46 8.10 10.69
C TYR A 378 9.14 8.86 10.56
N ARG A 379 8.89 9.81 11.48
CA ARG A 379 7.73 10.70 11.42
C ARG A 379 8.14 12.02 10.80
N THR A 380 7.60 12.35 9.65
CA THR A 380 7.82 13.62 8.95
C THR A 380 6.63 14.56 9.20
N ASP A 381 6.89 15.75 9.71
CA ASP A 381 5.94 16.85 9.70
C ASP A 381 5.88 17.46 8.29
N VAL A 382 4.73 17.36 7.63
CA VAL A 382 4.54 17.79 6.24
C VAL A 382 4.69 19.29 6.10
N ALA A 383 4.27 20.08 7.09
CA ALA A 383 4.32 21.55 7.01
C ALA A 383 5.73 22.10 7.14
N THR A 384 6.61 21.43 7.88
CA THR A 384 8.00 21.87 8.10
C THR A 384 9.03 21.09 7.30
N ALA A 385 8.63 20.01 6.64
CA ALA A 385 9.49 19.04 5.95
C ALA A 385 10.63 18.52 6.85
N ARG A 386 10.34 18.30 8.13
CA ARG A 386 11.30 17.77 9.11
C ARG A 386 10.84 16.44 9.66
N ALA A 387 11.78 15.51 9.78
CA ALA A 387 11.53 14.18 10.27
C ALA A 387 12.33 13.88 11.56
N GLU A 388 11.74 13.05 12.40
CA GLU A 388 12.38 12.48 13.57
C GLU A 388 12.28 10.95 13.55
N ARG A 389 13.30 10.28 14.09
CA ARG A 389 13.33 8.83 14.17
C ARG A 389 12.52 8.36 15.36
N GLY A 390 11.63 7.40 15.13
CA GLY A 390 10.78 6.77 16.12
C GLY A 390 11.16 5.33 16.45
N ALA A 391 10.13 4.48 16.62
CA ALA A 391 10.24 3.09 17.03
C ALA A 391 11.10 2.25 16.06
N ARG A 392 11.86 1.32 16.63
CA ARG A 392 12.51 0.27 15.84
C ARG A 392 11.48 -0.74 15.36
N VAL A 393 11.63 -1.25 14.14
CA VAL A 393 10.81 -2.36 13.62
C VAL A 393 11.70 -3.60 13.46
N SER A 394 11.34 -4.68 14.16
CA SER A 394 12.08 -5.94 14.09
C SER A 394 11.66 -6.74 12.87
N THR A 395 12.16 -6.34 11.71
CA THR A 395 11.78 -6.88 10.40
C THR A 395 12.92 -6.72 9.40
N THR A 396 12.82 -7.39 8.27
CA THR A 396 13.69 -7.15 7.12
C THR A 396 13.14 -5.99 6.27
N PHE A 397 11.81 -5.92 6.11
CA PHE A 397 11.11 -4.82 5.44
C PHE A 397 9.66 -4.73 5.92
N VAL A 398 9.01 -3.61 5.63
CA VAL A 398 7.57 -3.40 5.87
C VAL A 398 6.84 -3.42 4.53
N GLY A 399 5.88 -4.34 4.39
CA GLY A 399 5.09 -4.52 3.15
C GLY A 399 3.79 -3.72 3.10
N GLY A 400 3.31 -3.22 4.24
CA GLY A 400 2.11 -2.39 4.36
C GLY A 400 2.09 -1.67 5.70
N PHE A 401 1.47 -0.47 5.73
CA PHE A 401 1.38 0.36 6.92
C PHE A 401 0.05 1.13 6.92
N PHE A 402 -0.78 0.93 7.93
CA PHE A 402 -2.17 1.38 7.96
C PHE A 402 -2.58 1.85 9.35
N ALA A 403 -3.66 2.66 9.40
CA ALA A 403 -4.44 2.87 10.61
C ALA A 403 -5.77 2.12 10.46
N LEU A 404 -6.16 1.36 11.49
CA LEU A 404 -7.37 0.54 11.50
C LEU A 404 -8.10 0.73 12.83
N ASP A 405 -9.29 1.34 12.76
CA ASP A 405 -10.18 1.62 13.90
C ASP A 405 -10.96 0.38 14.35
#